data_3c7163ae477e93b1b45d3d88697094c1
#
_entry.id   3c7163ae477e93b1b45d3d88697094c1
#
_cell.length_a   1.000
_cell.length_b   1.000
_cell.length_c   1.000
_cell.angle_alpha   90.00
_cell.angle_beta   90.00
_cell.angle_gamma   90.00
#
_symmetry.space_group_name_H-M   'P 1'
#
loop_
_entity.id
_entity.type
_entity.pdbx_description
1 polymer ?
#
loop_
_entity_poly.entity_id
_entity_poly.type
_entity_poly.pdbx_seq_one_letter_code
_entity_poly.pdbx_strand_id
1 'polypeptide(L)'
;MSEQQMSELLPLVKFIEDHPETDVVGYLRKIVDWVKNCPIKHSDSPGVCSYGFEWSEVGVPAWLLKQLVEIGVLKVTIQTRSRTMYNLAVDLQKLDEFLSMFSTPATEKTELPPDFLEVVEGYDDLKAVIKRIVVNKEPIHVLLVGPPSTAKSLILMEIERLPSSVFITMGTSTKAGIRDILLARRPRYLIIDEIDKLRSEDDISILLTLMESQRLVVSLHKLRIDVPMKVWVFAAANRINKLPRELLDRFWVFQLKPYTKEEYLRVVSNVLVKRYGKDPDLAKYIAGRVSEYSLSVREAVRYAKICNDKQCVDEIYSSLVNYIAPTKVHLMR
;
A
#
# COMPACT_ATOMS: atom_id res chain seq x y z
N MET A 1 -0.66 -11.68 9.50
CA MET A 1 -0.94 -13.10 9.87
C MET A 1 -0.04 -14.03 9.08
N SER A 2 0.58 -15.03 9.73
CA SER A 2 1.35 -16.11 9.09
C SER A 2 0.40 -17.17 8.48
N GLU A 3 0.91 -18.03 7.55
CA GLU A 3 0.13 -19.13 6.98
C GLU A 3 -0.42 -20.09 8.06
N GLN A 4 0.35 -20.32 9.11
CA GLN A 4 -0.06 -21.14 10.25
C GLN A 4 -1.24 -20.54 11.04
N GLN A 5 -1.24 -19.20 11.22
CA GLN A 5 -2.32 -18.48 11.90
C GLN A 5 -3.61 -18.47 11.07
N MET A 6 -3.49 -18.42 9.74
CA MET A 6 -4.62 -18.50 8.82
C MET A 6 -5.24 -19.89 8.82
N SER A 7 -4.45 -20.96 9.01
CA SER A 7 -4.91 -22.35 9.06
C SER A 7 -5.90 -22.60 10.19
N GLU A 8 -5.74 -21.97 11.35
CA GLU A 8 -6.65 -22.12 12.50
C GLU A 8 -8.04 -21.50 12.25
N LEU A 9 -8.13 -20.46 11.41
CA LEU A 9 -9.39 -19.77 11.08
C LEU A 9 -10.02 -20.25 9.75
N LEU A 10 -9.45 -21.29 9.14
CA LEU A 10 -9.96 -21.91 7.92
C LEU A 10 -11.46 -22.29 7.99
N PRO A 11 -11.95 -22.95 9.08
CA PRO A 11 -13.38 -23.27 9.21
C PRO A 11 -14.26 -22.00 9.21
N LEU A 12 -13.78 -20.92 9.82
CA LEU A 12 -14.51 -19.65 9.85
C LEU A 12 -14.60 -19.00 8.47
N VAL A 13 -13.51 -19.03 7.70
CA VAL A 13 -13.52 -18.47 6.33
C VAL A 13 -14.53 -19.20 5.47
N LYS A 14 -14.50 -20.55 5.51
CA LYS A 14 -15.47 -21.38 4.78
C LYS A 14 -16.90 -21.09 5.20
N PHE A 15 -17.12 -20.92 6.50
CA PHE A 15 -18.45 -20.59 7.02
C PHE A 15 -18.95 -19.23 6.51
N ILE A 16 -18.07 -18.21 6.41
CA ILE A 16 -18.41 -16.90 5.85
C ILE A 16 -18.77 -17.03 4.37
N GLU A 17 -18.03 -17.83 3.60
CA GLU A 17 -18.31 -18.09 2.17
C GLU A 17 -19.63 -18.79 1.93
N ASP A 18 -19.96 -19.77 2.77
CA ASP A 18 -21.18 -20.55 2.68
C ASP A 18 -22.44 -19.76 3.09
N HIS A 19 -22.28 -18.58 3.75
CA HIS A 19 -23.37 -17.74 4.23
C HIS A 19 -23.27 -16.28 3.74
N PRO A 20 -23.26 -16.02 2.42
CA PRO A 20 -23.04 -14.68 1.85
C PRO A 20 -24.13 -13.67 2.20
N GLU A 21 -25.36 -14.12 2.47
CA GLU A 21 -26.47 -13.27 2.89
C GLU A 21 -26.40 -12.87 4.38
N THR A 22 -25.58 -13.50 5.17
CA THR A 22 -25.47 -13.23 6.62
C THR A 22 -24.25 -12.37 6.88
N ASP A 23 -24.40 -11.23 7.55
CA ASP A 23 -23.28 -10.40 7.98
C ASP A 23 -22.52 -11.04 9.16
N VAL A 24 -21.94 -12.23 8.90
CA VAL A 24 -21.15 -12.99 9.89
C VAL A 24 -20.01 -12.15 10.45
N VAL A 25 -19.34 -11.39 9.59
CA VAL A 25 -18.21 -10.51 9.97
C VAL A 25 -18.67 -9.40 10.92
N GLY A 26 -19.79 -8.75 10.63
CA GLY A 26 -20.38 -7.73 11.50
C GLY A 26 -20.80 -8.30 12.87
N TYR A 27 -21.32 -9.51 12.91
CA TYR A 27 -21.64 -10.18 14.17
C TYR A 27 -20.41 -10.56 14.96
N LEU A 28 -19.37 -11.06 14.33
CA LEU A 28 -18.10 -11.37 14.98
C LEU A 28 -17.43 -10.12 15.57
N ARG A 29 -17.53 -8.97 14.89
CA ARG A 29 -17.04 -7.70 15.43
C ARG A 29 -17.75 -7.31 16.72
N LYS A 30 -19.07 -7.46 16.77
CA LYS A 30 -19.82 -7.21 18.01
C LYS A 30 -19.34 -8.10 19.16
N ILE A 31 -19.03 -9.36 18.89
CA ILE A 31 -18.46 -10.28 19.87
C ILE A 31 -17.07 -9.80 20.33
N VAL A 32 -16.19 -9.47 19.38
CA VAL A 32 -14.84 -8.98 19.68
C VAL A 32 -14.89 -7.69 20.49
N ASP A 33 -15.73 -6.73 20.11
CA ASP A 33 -15.90 -5.47 20.82
C ASP A 33 -16.42 -5.68 22.23
N TRP A 34 -17.38 -6.59 22.41
CA TRP A 34 -17.90 -6.96 23.73
C TRP A 34 -16.78 -7.57 24.59
N VAL A 35 -15.99 -8.50 24.06
CA VAL A 35 -14.88 -9.14 24.78
C VAL A 35 -13.78 -8.14 25.15
N LYS A 36 -13.46 -7.19 24.26
CA LYS A 36 -12.49 -6.12 24.53
C LYS A 36 -12.94 -5.21 25.67
N ASN A 37 -14.22 -4.93 25.76
CA ASN A 37 -14.82 -4.01 26.73
C ASN A 37 -15.34 -4.72 28.00
N CYS A 38 -15.18 -6.03 28.11
CA CYS A 38 -15.65 -6.79 29.26
C CYS A 38 -14.95 -6.30 30.54
N PRO A 39 -15.73 -5.92 31.60
CA PRO A 39 -15.17 -5.39 32.84
C PRO A 39 -14.48 -6.44 33.72
N ILE A 40 -14.78 -7.72 33.52
CA ILE A 40 -14.26 -8.83 34.33
C ILE A 40 -13.35 -9.70 33.47
N LYS A 41 -12.05 -9.38 33.46
CA LYS A 41 -11.02 -10.13 32.72
C LYS A 41 -10.40 -11.23 33.57
N HIS A 42 -10.06 -12.36 32.96
CA HIS A 42 -9.34 -13.43 33.64
C HIS A 42 -7.87 -12.99 33.88
N SER A 43 -7.33 -13.21 35.08
CA SER A 43 -5.94 -12.83 35.42
C SER A 43 -4.90 -13.58 34.56
N ASP A 44 -5.19 -14.82 34.18
CA ASP A 44 -4.25 -15.74 33.52
C ASP A 44 -4.41 -15.81 31.98
N SER A 45 -5.40 -15.10 31.43
CA SER A 45 -5.67 -15.06 29.98
C SER A 45 -6.15 -13.68 29.55
N PRO A 46 -5.24 -12.79 29.17
CA PRO A 46 -5.58 -11.47 28.66
C PRO A 46 -6.52 -11.57 27.45
N GLY A 47 -7.70 -10.94 27.52
CA GLY A 47 -8.67 -10.94 26.43
C GLY A 47 -9.79 -11.99 26.54
N VAL A 48 -9.84 -12.79 27.60
CA VAL A 48 -10.94 -13.71 27.90
C VAL A 48 -11.79 -13.14 29.03
N CYS A 49 -13.12 -13.01 28.80
CA CYS A 49 -14.06 -12.62 29.83
C CYS A 49 -14.34 -13.82 30.76
N SER A 50 -14.28 -13.65 32.09
CA SER A 50 -14.37 -14.77 33.05
C SER A 50 -15.66 -15.58 32.93
N TYR A 51 -16.77 -14.95 32.56
CA TYR A 51 -18.10 -15.63 32.52
C TYR A 51 -18.61 -15.85 31.11
N GLY A 52 -18.05 -15.15 30.10
CA GLY A 52 -18.59 -15.16 28.74
C GLY A 52 -19.78 -14.21 28.57
N PHE A 53 -20.51 -14.37 27.45
CA PHE A 53 -21.63 -13.54 27.05
C PHE A 53 -22.83 -14.36 26.61
N GLU A 54 -24.02 -13.76 26.68
CA GLU A 54 -25.25 -14.28 26.09
C GLU A 54 -25.53 -13.68 24.72
N TRP A 55 -26.37 -14.32 23.95
CA TRP A 55 -26.79 -13.86 22.63
C TRP A 55 -27.42 -12.45 22.67
N SER A 56 -28.18 -12.14 23.73
CA SER A 56 -28.83 -10.84 23.93
C SER A 56 -27.87 -9.70 24.21
N GLU A 57 -26.73 -9.99 24.89
CA GLU A 57 -25.71 -8.99 25.23
C GLU A 57 -24.91 -8.52 24.03
N VAL A 58 -24.65 -9.43 23.11
CA VAL A 58 -23.87 -9.14 21.87
C VAL A 58 -24.76 -8.83 20.67
N GLY A 59 -26.07 -9.06 20.79
CA GLY A 59 -27.02 -8.86 19.70
C GLY A 59 -26.74 -9.77 18.49
N VAL A 60 -26.32 -11.02 18.76
CA VAL A 60 -26.00 -12.03 17.74
C VAL A 60 -27.05 -13.12 17.77
N PRO A 61 -27.61 -13.55 16.62
CA PRO A 61 -28.62 -14.61 16.58
C PRO A 61 -28.11 -15.91 17.22
N ALA A 62 -28.95 -16.55 18.04
CA ALA A 62 -28.58 -17.77 18.76
C ALA A 62 -28.17 -18.94 17.85
N TRP A 63 -28.75 -19.04 16.65
CA TRP A 63 -28.37 -20.05 15.67
C TRP A 63 -26.91 -19.86 15.19
N LEU A 64 -26.51 -18.57 14.99
CA LEU A 64 -25.15 -18.24 14.55
C LEU A 64 -24.12 -18.56 15.66
N LEU A 65 -24.44 -18.27 16.92
CA LEU A 65 -23.56 -18.64 18.03
C LEU A 65 -23.32 -20.16 18.12
N LYS A 66 -24.38 -20.97 17.88
CA LYS A 66 -24.25 -22.44 17.83
C LYS A 66 -23.31 -22.88 16.70
N GLN A 67 -23.49 -22.33 15.50
CA GLN A 67 -22.61 -22.63 14.35
C GLN A 67 -21.15 -22.22 14.63
N LEU A 68 -20.95 -21.04 15.25
CA LEU A 68 -19.60 -20.59 15.64
C LEU A 68 -18.95 -21.51 16.70
N VAL A 69 -19.74 -22.19 17.53
CA VAL A 69 -19.23 -23.23 18.45
C VAL A 69 -18.86 -24.49 17.67
N GLU A 70 -19.67 -24.93 16.72
CA GLU A 70 -19.42 -26.11 15.89
C GLU A 70 -18.13 -25.99 15.07
N ILE A 71 -17.84 -24.78 14.55
CA ILE A 71 -16.60 -24.51 13.80
C ILE A 71 -15.40 -24.13 14.69
N GLY A 72 -15.57 -24.15 16.02
CA GLY A 72 -14.47 -23.95 16.97
C GLY A 72 -14.04 -22.48 17.20
N VAL A 73 -14.81 -21.50 16.77
CA VAL A 73 -14.55 -20.08 17.02
C VAL A 73 -14.99 -19.68 18.43
N LEU A 74 -16.10 -20.24 18.89
CA LEU A 74 -16.65 -20.05 20.23
C LEU A 74 -16.64 -21.37 21.02
N LYS A 75 -16.74 -21.25 22.35
CA LYS A 75 -17.00 -22.36 23.26
C LYS A 75 -18.12 -21.99 24.22
N VAL A 76 -18.89 -22.97 24.63
CA VAL A 76 -19.89 -22.84 25.70
C VAL A 76 -19.18 -22.90 27.02
N THR A 77 -19.36 -21.91 27.88
CA THR A 77 -18.75 -21.83 29.23
C THR A 77 -19.74 -22.24 30.31
N ILE A 78 -21.01 -21.85 30.18
CA ILE A 78 -22.07 -22.19 31.10
C ILE A 78 -23.32 -22.57 30.29
N GLN A 79 -23.93 -23.67 30.63
CA GLN A 79 -25.22 -24.10 30.03
C GLN A 79 -26.18 -24.55 31.13
N THR A 80 -27.31 -23.87 31.21
CA THR A 80 -28.44 -24.20 32.09
C THR A 80 -29.72 -24.34 31.25
N ARG A 81 -30.83 -24.68 31.88
CA ARG A 81 -32.12 -24.78 31.19
C ARG A 81 -32.61 -23.45 30.61
N SER A 82 -32.21 -22.31 31.20
CA SER A 82 -32.68 -20.98 30.81
C SER A 82 -31.56 -20.10 30.22
N ARG A 83 -30.28 -20.52 30.27
CA ARG A 83 -29.14 -19.65 29.98
C ARG A 83 -28.00 -20.40 29.34
N THR A 84 -27.44 -19.88 28.25
CA THR A 84 -26.21 -20.39 27.63
C THR A 84 -25.23 -19.23 27.49
N MET A 85 -24.04 -19.40 28.07
CA MET A 85 -22.95 -18.44 27.99
C MET A 85 -21.87 -18.94 27.02
N TYR A 86 -21.38 -18.03 26.23
CA TYR A 86 -20.37 -18.28 25.21
C TYR A 86 -19.08 -17.49 25.50
N ASN A 87 -17.95 -18.00 25.08
CA ASN A 87 -16.68 -17.30 25.10
C ASN A 87 -15.87 -17.63 23.85
N LEU A 88 -14.83 -16.83 23.56
CA LEU A 88 -13.93 -17.13 22.45
C LEU A 88 -13.17 -18.44 22.73
N ALA A 89 -13.08 -19.29 21.72
CA ALA A 89 -12.23 -20.48 21.70
C ALA A 89 -10.91 -20.22 20.97
N VAL A 90 -10.88 -19.18 20.14
CA VAL A 90 -9.72 -18.69 19.38
C VAL A 90 -9.10 -17.49 20.09
N ASP A 91 -7.84 -17.20 19.77
CA ASP A 91 -7.15 -16.03 20.29
C ASP A 91 -7.80 -14.73 19.81
N LEU A 92 -8.07 -13.80 20.74
CA LEU A 92 -8.75 -12.55 20.47
C LEU A 92 -7.98 -11.67 19.45
N GLN A 93 -6.66 -11.61 19.59
CA GLN A 93 -5.85 -10.77 18.71
C GLN A 93 -5.84 -11.33 17.28
N LYS A 94 -5.72 -12.67 17.14
CA LYS A 94 -5.80 -13.34 15.84
C LYS A 94 -7.15 -13.14 15.16
N LEU A 95 -8.25 -13.25 15.92
CA LEU A 95 -9.59 -13.01 15.39
C LEU A 95 -9.78 -11.56 14.98
N ASP A 96 -9.32 -10.61 15.76
CA ASP A 96 -9.40 -9.18 15.46
C ASP A 96 -8.58 -8.81 14.21
N GLU A 97 -7.36 -9.33 14.09
CA GLU A 97 -6.54 -9.20 12.87
C GLU A 97 -7.26 -9.79 11.66
N PHE A 98 -7.85 -10.97 11.80
CA PHE A 98 -8.63 -11.60 10.74
C PHE A 98 -9.84 -10.74 10.34
N LEU A 99 -10.62 -10.27 11.30
CA LEU A 99 -11.78 -9.43 11.03
C LEU A 99 -11.40 -8.06 10.42
N SER A 100 -10.22 -7.57 10.75
CA SER A 100 -9.69 -6.35 10.12
C SER A 100 -9.54 -6.49 8.60
N MET A 101 -9.32 -7.73 8.11
CA MET A 101 -9.23 -8.03 6.67
C MET A 101 -10.56 -7.81 5.93
N PHE A 102 -11.69 -7.82 6.62
CA PHE A 102 -13.02 -7.54 6.08
C PHE A 102 -13.49 -6.11 6.35
N SER A 103 -12.71 -5.29 7.04
CA SER A 103 -13.01 -3.87 7.21
C SER A 103 -12.70 -3.14 5.92
N THR A 104 -13.69 -2.49 5.33
CA THR A 104 -13.38 -1.43 4.37
C THR A 104 -12.70 -0.33 5.18
N PRO A 105 -11.48 0.11 4.85
CA PRO A 105 -10.90 1.26 5.52
C PRO A 105 -11.94 2.38 5.46
N ALA A 106 -12.24 2.97 6.61
CA ALA A 106 -13.15 4.10 6.65
C ALA A 106 -12.71 5.10 5.57
N THR A 107 -13.65 5.62 4.81
CA THR A 107 -13.40 6.66 3.80
C THR A 107 -13.09 7.97 4.54
N GLU A 108 -12.00 7.97 5.30
CA GLU A 108 -11.45 9.19 5.87
C GLU A 108 -11.09 10.11 4.72
N LYS A 109 -11.55 11.36 4.81
CA LYS A 109 -11.13 12.39 3.87
C LYS A 109 -9.60 12.44 3.94
N THR A 110 -8.94 12.11 2.84
CA THR A 110 -7.48 12.27 2.77
C THR A 110 -7.19 13.76 2.80
N GLU A 111 -6.60 14.22 3.87
CA GLU A 111 -6.02 15.56 3.92
C GLU A 111 -4.68 15.52 3.19
N LEU A 112 -4.54 16.38 2.19
CA LEU A 112 -3.29 16.49 1.46
C LEU A 112 -2.27 17.28 2.28
N PRO A 113 -1.00 16.84 2.35
CA PRO A 113 0.06 17.67 2.89
C PRO A 113 0.08 19.03 2.20
N PRO A 114 0.31 20.15 2.91
CA PRO A 114 0.31 21.49 2.32
C PRO A 114 1.26 21.62 1.13
N ASP A 115 2.39 20.92 1.17
CA ASP A 115 3.44 20.91 0.16
C ASP A 115 3.36 19.70 -0.81
N PHE A 116 2.18 19.06 -0.91
CA PHE A 116 2.00 17.88 -1.75
C PHE A 116 2.25 18.19 -3.22
N LEU A 117 3.17 17.46 -3.84
CA LEU A 117 3.67 17.62 -5.22
C LEU A 117 4.40 18.94 -5.51
N GLU A 118 4.74 19.77 -4.52
CA GLU A 118 5.47 21.02 -4.77
C GLU A 118 6.94 20.83 -5.17
N VAL A 119 7.52 19.67 -4.87
CA VAL A 119 8.90 19.35 -5.31
C VAL A 119 8.97 18.96 -6.78
N VAL A 120 7.82 18.66 -7.40
CA VAL A 120 7.71 18.33 -8.81
C VAL A 120 7.59 19.64 -9.59
N GLU A 121 8.61 19.98 -10.34
CA GLU A 121 8.61 21.15 -11.20
C GLU A 121 7.88 20.87 -12.52
N GLY A 122 7.13 21.82 -13.01
CA GLY A 122 6.28 21.62 -14.20
C GLY A 122 5.10 20.69 -13.93
N TYR A 123 4.48 20.22 -15.00
CA TYR A 123 3.33 19.29 -14.96
C TYR A 123 2.16 19.79 -14.08
N ASP A 124 1.87 21.11 -14.07
CA ASP A 124 0.87 21.68 -13.17
C ASP A 124 -0.54 21.15 -13.41
N ASP A 125 -0.88 20.85 -14.66
CA ASP A 125 -2.09 20.17 -15.07
C ASP A 125 -2.17 18.74 -14.49
N LEU A 126 -1.12 17.95 -14.63
CA LEU A 126 -1.03 16.60 -14.07
C LEU A 126 -1.09 16.63 -12.54
N LYS A 127 -0.37 17.55 -11.89
CA LYS A 127 -0.42 17.75 -10.43
C LYS A 127 -1.84 18.05 -9.95
N ALA A 128 -2.56 18.92 -10.66
CA ALA A 128 -3.96 19.25 -10.37
C ALA A 128 -4.87 18.01 -10.50
N VAL A 129 -4.66 17.21 -11.53
CA VAL A 129 -5.41 15.96 -11.74
C VAL A 129 -5.10 14.95 -10.62
N ILE A 130 -3.83 14.71 -10.27
CA ILE A 130 -3.46 13.79 -9.20
C ILE A 130 -4.07 14.23 -7.86
N LYS A 131 -4.02 15.52 -7.53
CA LYS A 131 -4.65 16.06 -6.30
C LYS A 131 -6.15 15.74 -6.24
N ARG A 132 -6.87 15.88 -7.36
CA ARG A 132 -8.30 15.55 -7.44
C ARG A 132 -8.55 14.04 -7.31
N ILE A 133 -7.72 13.19 -7.95
CA ILE A 133 -7.83 11.73 -7.88
C ILE A 133 -7.65 11.23 -6.46
N VAL A 134 -6.64 11.73 -5.75
CA VAL A 134 -6.31 11.30 -4.39
C VAL A 134 -7.44 11.57 -3.39
N VAL A 135 -8.14 12.69 -3.53
CA VAL A 135 -9.28 13.03 -2.64
C VAL A 135 -10.62 12.50 -3.13
N ASN A 136 -10.67 11.88 -4.30
CA ASN A 136 -11.89 11.34 -4.87
C ASN A 136 -12.41 10.15 -4.03
N LYS A 137 -13.72 9.91 -4.07
CA LYS A 137 -14.35 8.79 -3.37
C LYS A 137 -14.19 7.47 -4.10
N GLU A 138 -14.14 7.52 -5.44
CA GLU A 138 -13.99 6.34 -6.29
C GLU A 138 -12.57 6.23 -6.82
N PRO A 139 -11.97 5.02 -6.86
CA PRO A 139 -10.63 4.82 -7.38
C PRO A 139 -10.53 5.21 -8.86
N ILE A 140 -9.49 5.98 -9.16
CA ILE A 140 -9.03 6.24 -10.51
C ILE A 140 -7.56 5.87 -10.51
N HIS A 141 -7.17 5.00 -11.44
CA HIS A 141 -5.81 4.47 -11.50
C HIS A 141 -4.98 5.29 -12.47
N VAL A 142 -3.74 5.56 -12.12
CA VAL A 142 -2.83 6.43 -12.89
C VAL A 142 -1.58 5.65 -13.28
N LEU A 143 -1.22 5.71 -14.55
CA LEU A 143 0.03 5.18 -15.07
C LEU A 143 0.89 6.33 -15.63
N LEU A 144 2.05 6.51 -15.03
CA LEU A 144 3.07 7.45 -15.48
C LEU A 144 4.07 6.73 -16.40
N VAL A 145 4.14 7.13 -17.66
CA VAL A 145 5.04 6.51 -18.66
C VAL A 145 6.09 7.52 -19.11
N GLY A 146 7.32 7.08 -19.25
CA GLY A 146 8.38 7.93 -19.79
C GLY A 146 9.78 7.32 -19.59
N PRO A 147 10.79 7.85 -20.27
CA PRO A 147 12.16 7.36 -20.13
C PRO A 147 12.71 7.56 -18.71
N PRO A 148 13.86 6.98 -18.35
CA PRO A 148 14.57 7.31 -17.14
C PRO A 148 14.81 8.82 -16.99
N SER A 149 15.00 9.28 -15.76
CA SER A 149 15.24 10.70 -15.43
C SER A 149 14.06 11.64 -15.74
N THR A 150 12.82 11.14 -15.69
CA THR A 150 11.59 11.93 -15.69
C THR A 150 11.01 12.04 -14.27
N ALA A 151 9.97 12.84 -14.10
CA ALA A 151 9.32 13.06 -12.81
C ALA A 151 8.65 11.83 -12.18
N LYS A 152 8.54 10.68 -12.86
CA LYS A 152 7.76 9.50 -12.41
C LYS A 152 8.01 9.12 -10.97
N SER A 153 9.26 8.75 -10.65
CA SER A 153 9.60 8.30 -9.29
C SER A 153 9.41 9.39 -8.25
N LEU A 154 9.62 10.65 -8.61
CA LEU A 154 9.40 11.78 -7.70
C LEU A 154 7.91 11.96 -7.39
N ILE A 155 7.04 11.85 -8.39
CA ILE A 155 5.57 11.86 -8.19
C ILE A 155 5.14 10.67 -7.32
N LEU A 156 5.65 9.46 -7.60
CA LEU A 156 5.32 8.29 -6.79
C LEU A 156 5.76 8.43 -5.33
N MET A 157 6.94 9.00 -5.07
CA MET A 157 7.42 9.28 -3.71
C MET A 157 6.55 10.32 -2.99
N GLU A 158 6.00 11.30 -3.68
CA GLU A 158 5.05 12.25 -3.09
C GLU A 158 3.72 11.58 -2.72
N ILE A 159 3.23 10.65 -3.55
CA ILE A 159 2.03 9.87 -3.25
C ILE A 159 2.28 8.92 -2.07
N GLU A 160 3.49 8.37 -1.94
CA GLU A 160 3.89 7.51 -0.80
C GLU A 160 3.78 8.24 0.56
N ARG A 161 3.85 9.57 0.59
CA ARG A 161 3.66 10.37 1.82
C ARG A 161 2.22 10.40 2.33
N LEU A 162 1.26 9.97 1.50
CA LEU A 162 -0.14 9.93 1.91
C LEU A 162 -0.38 8.79 2.91
N PRO A 163 -1.35 8.96 3.83
CA PRO A 163 -1.69 7.91 4.78
C PRO A 163 -2.18 6.65 4.06
N SER A 164 -1.92 5.50 4.64
CA SER A 164 -2.28 4.18 4.08
C SER A 164 -1.72 3.93 2.68
N SER A 165 -0.54 4.46 2.38
CA SER A 165 0.22 4.18 1.16
C SER A 165 1.09 2.94 1.32
N VAL A 166 1.22 2.17 0.23
CA VAL A 166 2.18 1.07 0.12
C VAL A 166 2.92 1.17 -1.20
N PHE A 167 4.25 1.13 -1.13
CA PHE A 167 5.13 1.18 -2.28
C PHE A 167 5.69 -0.21 -2.58
N ILE A 168 5.57 -0.66 -3.83
CA ILE A 168 6.15 -1.91 -4.32
C ILE A 168 6.92 -1.67 -5.62
N THR A 169 7.99 -2.47 -5.82
CA THR A 169 8.77 -2.47 -7.05
C THR A 169 8.62 -3.83 -7.73
N MET A 170 8.08 -3.87 -8.96
CA MET A 170 7.79 -5.14 -9.64
C MET A 170 9.03 -5.96 -9.97
N GLY A 171 10.19 -5.36 -10.09
CA GLY A 171 11.44 -6.09 -10.36
C GLY A 171 11.83 -7.11 -9.27
N THR A 172 11.37 -6.95 -8.06
CA THR A 172 11.73 -7.76 -6.88
C THR A 172 10.53 -8.42 -6.20
N SER A 173 9.30 -8.08 -6.57
CA SER A 173 8.09 -8.60 -5.96
C SER A 173 7.59 -9.86 -6.66
N THR A 174 7.03 -10.79 -5.88
CA THR A 174 6.35 -11.99 -6.36
C THR A 174 4.84 -11.89 -6.15
N LYS A 175 4.03 -12.67 -6.87
CA LYS A 175 2.58 -12.78 -6.68
C LYS A 175 2.21 -12.97 -5.20
N ALA A 176 2.86 -13.91 -4.54
CA ALA A 176 2.62 -14.17 -3.11
C ALA A 176 2.95 -12.94 -2.26
N GLY A 177 4.08 -12.28 -2.53
CA GLY A 177 4.48 -11.07 -1.81
C GLY A 177 3.52 -9.89 -2.01
N ILE A 178 3.03 -9.66 -3.23
CA ILE A 178 2.03 -8.60 -3.51
C ILE A 178 0.73 -8.90 -2.75
N ARG A 179 0.23 -10.12 -2.86
CA ARG A 179 -0.96 -10.59 -2.14
C ARG A 179 -0.84 -10.39 -0.63
N ASP A 180 0.27 -10.84 -0.05
CA ASP A 180 0.49 -10.81 1.40
C ASP A 180 0.60 -9.36 1.90
N ILE A 181 1.25 -8.49 1.14
CA ILE A 181 1.30 -7.05 1.42
C ILE A 181 -0.11 -6.44 1.35
N LEU A 182 -0.91 -6.76 0.32
CA LEU A 182 -2.26 -6.23 0.18
C LEU A 182 -3.16 -6.69 1.33
N LEU A 183 -3.09 -7.96 1.73
CA LEU A 183 -3.86 -8.48 2.86
C LEU A 183 -3.43 -7.87 4.19
N ALA A 184 -2.12 -7.74 4.43
CA ALA A 184 -1.59 -7.26 5.70
C ALA A 184 -1.73 -5.74 5.88
N ARG A 185 -1.50 -4.97 4.82
CA ARG A 185 -1.46 -3.50 4.89
C ARG A 185 -2.74 -2.82 4.50
N ARG A 186 -3.56 -3.48 3.64
CA ARG A 186 -4.82 -2.93 3.10
C ARG A 186 -4.67 -1.46 2.66
N PRO A 187 -3.77 -1.20 1.72
CA PRO A 187 -3.47 0.17 1.34
C PRO A 187 -4.67 0.85 0.71
N ARG A 188 -4.81 2.16 0.96
CA ARG A 188 -5.65 3.01 0.14
C ARG A 188 -4.94 3.37 -1.17
N TYR A 189 -3.64 3.66 -1.09
CA TYR A 189 -2.83 3.99 -2.25
C TYR A 189 -1.76 2.93 -2.46
N LEU A 190 -1.89 2.19 -3.56
CA LEU A 190 -0.92 1.21 -4.01
C LEU A 190 -0.02 1.86 -5.05
N ILE A 191 1.25 1.97 -4.73
CA ILE A 191 2.25 2.59 -5.59
C ILE A 191 3.12 1.51 -6.17
N ILE A 192 3.21 1.47 -7.51
CA ILE A 192 3.93 0.43 -8.24
C ILE A 192 4.99 1.07 -9.13
N ASP A 193 6.26 0.94 -8.75
CA ASP A 193 7.35 1.34 -9.65
C ASP A 193 7.75 0.17 -10.57
N GLU A 194 8.20 0.52 -11.78
CA GLU A 194 8.65 -0.42 -12.79
C GLU A 194 7.60 -1.49 -13.17
N ILE A 195 6.32 -1.10 -13.27
CA ILE A 195 5.23 -2.03 -13.61
C ILE A 195 5.47 -2.76 -14.94
N ASP A 196 6.28 -2.21 -15.84
CA ASP A 196 6.70 -2.85 -17.11
C ASP A 196 7.68 -4.02 -16.91
N LYS A 197 8.04 -4.34 -15.68
CA LYS A 197 8.79 -5.54 -15.28
C LYS A 197 7.89 -6.69 -14.79
N LEU A 198 6.57 -6.54 -14.84
CA LEU A 198 5.63 -7.65 -14.61
C LEU A 198 6.01 -8.84 -15.51
N ARG A 199 6.11 -10.04 -14.92
CA ARG A 199 6.63 -11.23 -15.61
C ARG A 199 5.60 -12.33 -15.76
N SER A 200 4.57 -12.38 -14.92
CA SER A 200 3.59 -13.46 -14.93
C SER A 200 2.18 -12.95 -15.23
N GLU A 201 1.39 -13.74 -15.94
CA GLU A 201 -0.04 -13.49 -16.14
C GLU A 201 -0.80 -13.45 -14.80
N ASP A 202 -0.31 -14.20 -13.84
CA ASP A 202 -0.86 -14.23 -12.49
C ASP A 202 -0.73 -12.91 -11.74
N ASP A 203 0.42 -12.20 -11.87
CA ASP A 203 0.61 -10.89 -11.23
C ASP A 203 -0.35 -9.85 -11.83
N ILE A 204 -0.56 -9.94 -13.15
CA ILE A 204 -1.48 -9.10 -13.89
C ILE A 204 -2.92 -9.36 -13.44
N SER A 205 -3.31 -10.64 -13.30
CA SER A 205 -4.65 -11.04 -12.88
C SER A 205 -5.06 -10.48 -11.51
N ILE A 206 -4.15 -10.45 -10.52
CA ILE A 206 -4.42 -9.83 -9.22
C ILE A 206 -4.72 -8.34 -9.38
N LEU A 207 -3.89 -7.63 -10.15
CA LEU A 207 -4.07 -6.20 -10.35
C LEU A 207 -5.37 -5.90 -11.12
N LEU A 208 -5.67 -6.65 -12.17
CA LEU A 208 -6.91 -6.49 -12.94
C LEU A 208 -8.14 -6.67 -12.04
N THR A 209 -8.18 -7.75 -11.26
CA THR A 209 -9.29 -8.01 -10.34
C THR A 209 -9.42 -6.90 -9.29
N LEU A 210 -8.32 -6.46 -8.71
CA LEU A 210 -8.29 -5.40 -7.72
C LEU A 210 -8.80 -4.07 -8.29
N MET A 211 -8.35 -3.70 -9.49
CA MET A 211 -8.68 -2.42 -10.14
C MET A 211 -10.13 -2.40 -10.66
N GLU A 212 -10.64 -3.53 -11.16
CA GLU A 212 -11.97 -3.60 -11.76
C GLU A 212 -13.07 -3.81 -10.72
N SER A 213 -12.92 -4.84 -9.88
CA SER A 213 -13.94 -5.24 -8.93
C SER A 213 -13.82 -4.59 -7.56
N GLN A 214 -12.73 -3.87 -7.29
CA GLN A 214 -12.39 -3.34 -5.95
C GLN A 214 -12.42 -4.45 -4.88
N ARG A 215 -11.96 -5.62 -5.26
CA ARG A 215 -11.90 -6.80 -4.41
C ARG A 215 -10.54 -7.49 -4.57
N LEU A 216 -10.02 -7.99 -3.49
CA LEU A 216 -8.87 -8.88 -3.50
C LEU A 216 -9.36 -10.32 -3.40
N VAL A 217 -9.24 -11.06 -4.49
CA VAL A 217 -9.57 -12.49 -4.54
C VAL A 217 -8.28 -13.30 -4.45
N VAL A 218 -8.19 -14.15 -3.44
CA VAL A 218 -7.02 -14.97 -3.18
C VAL A 218 -7.42 -16.42 -2.99
N SER A 219 -6.77 -17.32 -3.72
CA SER A 219 -6.93 -18.77 -3.53
C SER A 219 -5.73 -19.31 -2.75
N LEU A 220 -5.98 -19.87 -1.57
CA LEU A 220 -5.00 -20.49 -0.68
C LEU A 220 -5.45 -21.91 -0.34
N HIS A 221 -4.70 -22.94 -0.73
CA HIS A 221 -4.94 -24.34 -0.32
C HIS A 221 -6.42 -24.77 -0.35
N LYS A 222 -7.13 -24.58 -1.47
CA LYS A 222 -8.57 -24.85 -1.67
C LYS A 222 -9.52 -23.85 -1.01
N LEU A 223 -9.04 -22.76 -0.46
CA LEU A 223 -9.81 -21.68 0.09
C LEU A 223 -9.75 -20.46 -0.84
N ARG A 224 -10.90 -19.87 -1.11
CA ARG A 224 -11.01 -18.62 -1.86
C ARG A 224 -11.37 -17.49 -0.90
N ILE A 225 -10.42 -16.63 -0.59
CA ILE A 225 -10.68 -15.42 0.20
C ILE A 225 -11.06 -14.30 -0.76
N ASP A 226 -12.23 -13.74 -0.57
CA ASP A 226 -12.75 -12.62 -1.36
C ASP A 226 -13.05 -11.45 -0.43
N VAL A 227 -12.19 -10.44 -0.46
CA VAL A 227 -12.24 -9.29 0.47
C VAL A 227 -12.47 -8.00 -0.31
N PRO A 228 -13.45 -7.17 0.05
CA PRO A 228 -13.60 -5.84 -0.53
C PRO A 228 -12.36 -5.01 -0.21
N MET A 229 -11.76 -4.41 -1.25
CA MET A 229 -10.54 -3.62 -1.12
C MET A 229 -10.52 -2.48 -2.13
N LYS A 230 -10.89 -1.31 -1.67
CA LYS A 230 -10.94 -0.09 -2.48
C LYS A 230 -9.56 0.56 -2.52
N VAL A 231 -8.87 0.45 -3.66
CA VAL A 231 -7.46 0.86 -3.80
C VAL A 231 -7.28 1.77 -5.02
N TRP A 232 -6.57 2.87 -4.83
CA TRP A 232 -6.07 3.74 -5.90
C TRP A 232 -4.69 3.23 -6.33
N VAL A 233 -4.53 2.85 -7.58
CA VAL A 233 -3.25 2.36 -8.09
C VAL A 233 -2.54 3.49 -8.84
N PHE A 234 -1.32 3.81 -8.40
CA PHE A 234 -0.41 4.74 -9.06
C PHE A 234 0.82 3.97 -9.52
N ALA A 235 1.01 3.87 -10.82
CA ALA A 235 2.09 3.07 -11.38
C ALA A 235 3.03 3.89 -12.24
N ALA A 236 4.29 3.42 -12.36
CA ALA A 236 5.26 3.96 -13.29
C ALA A 236 5.85 2.88 -14.19
N ALA A 237 6.01 3.21 -15.47
CA ALA A 237 6.62 2.37 -16.49
C ALA A 237 7.65 3.16 -17.30
N ASN A 238 8.73 2.48 -17.72
CA ASN A 238 9.65 3.06 -18.68
C ASN A 238 9.17 2.80 -20.13
N ARG A 239 8.46 1.70 -20.36
CA ARG A 239 7.99 1.28 -21.69
C ARG A 239 6.55 0.77 -21.63
N ILE A 240 5.64 1.48 -22.29
CA ILE A 240 4.22 1.12 -22.35
C ILE A 240 3.95 -0.18 -23.12
N ASN A 241 4.73 -0.45 -24.16
CA ASN A 241 4.56 -1.61 -25.05
C ASN A 241 4.82 -2.97 -24.39
N LYS A 242 5.30 -2.98 -23.16
CA LYS A 242 5.48 -4.19 -22.37
C LYS A 242 4.27 -4.55 -21.51
N LEU A 243 3.29 -3.68 -21.45
CA LEU A 243 2.09 -3.88 -20.64
C LEU A 243 0.95 -4.45 -21.50
N PRO A 244 0.16 -5.42 -21.01
CA PRO A 244 -1.03 -5.92 -21.68
C PRO A 244 -2.06 -4.81 -21.88
N ARG A 245 -2.82 -4.89 -22.97
CA ARG A 245 -3.89 -3.91 -23.28
C ARG A 245 -4.95 -3.86 -22.19
N GLU A 246 -5.34 -5.00 -21.66
CA GLU A 246 -6.34 -5.12 -20.59
C GLU A 246 -5.94 -4.34 -19.34
N LEU A 247 -4.64 -4.32 -19.01
CA LEU A 247 -4.13 -3.54 -17.88
C LEU A 247 -4.09 -2.05 -18.21
N LEU A 248 -3.69 -1.69 -19.43
CA LEU A 248 -3.66 -0.29 -19.88
C LEU A 248 -5.04 0.35 -19.89
N ASP A 249 -6.08 -0.39 -20.25
CA ASP A 249 -7.47 0.09 -20.26
C ASP A 249 -8.01 0.47 -18.87
N ARG A 250 -7.36 0.01 -17.81
CA ARG A 250 -7.71 0.37 -16.41
C ARG A 250 -7.03 1.63 -15.92
N PHE A 251 -6.06 2.17 -16.66
CA PHE A 251 -5.29 3.34 -16.25
C PHE A 251 -5.62 4.60 -17.04
N TRP A 252 -5.61 5.73 -16.38
CA TRP A 252 -5.33 7.00 -17.03
C TRP A 252 -3.82 7.10 -17.25
N VAL A 253 -3.42 7.09 -18.52
CA VAL A 253 -2.01 7.04 -18.92
C VAL A 253 -1.50 8.45 -19.19
N PHE A 254 -0.45 8.85 -18.48
CA PHE A 254 0.23 10.13 -18.66
C PHE A 254 1.65 9.89 -19.13
N GLN A 255 1.98 10.47 -20.29
CA GLN A 255 3.32 10.36 -20.85
C GLN A 255 4.17 11.56 -20.43
N LEU A 256 5.24 11.29 -19.67
CA LEU A 256 6.15 12.29 -19.15
C LEU A 256 7.37 12.41 -20.08
N LYS A 257 7.80 13.66 -20.30
CA LYS A 257 9.02 13.97 -21.06
C LYS A 257 10.21 14.08 -20.11
N PRO A 258 11.45 13.83 -20.57
CA PRO A 258 12.64 14.17 -19.80
C PRO A 258 12.67 15.65 -19.47
N TYR A 259 13.23 15.99 -18.33
CA TYR A 259 13.49 17.39 -17.97
C TYR A 259 14.50 18.02 -18.92
N THR A 260 14.28 19.28 -19.27
CA THR A 260 15.35 20.12 -19.80
C THR A 260 16.42 20.36 -18.72
N LYS A 261 17.59 20.85 -19.10
CA LYS A 261 18.65 21.15 -18.13
C LYS A 261 18.20 22.21 -17.12
N GLU A 262 17.47 23.23 -17.58
CA GLU A 262 16.95 24.29 -16.75
C GLU A 262 15.90 23.77 -15.75
N GLU A 263 14.96 22.94 -16.21
CA GLU A 263 13.98 22.27 -15.35
C GLU A 263 14.67 21.37 -14.33
N TYR A 264 15.66 20.58 -14.76
CA TYR A 264 16.44 19.72 -13.87
C TYR A 264 17.12 20.51 -12.74
N LEU A 265 17.77 21.64 -13.05
CA LEU A 265 18.42 22.47 -12.05
C LEU A 265 17.41 22.98 -11.01
N ARG A 266 16.22 23.41 -11.44
CA ARG A 266 15.16 23.84 -10.51
C ARG A 266 14.63 22.68 -9.66
N VAL A 267 14.28 21.55 -10.31
CA VAL A 267 13.79 20.35 -9.60
C VAL A 267 14.77 19.88 -8.54
N VAL A 268 16.03 19.69 -8.93
CA VAL A 268 17.06 19.19 -8.00
C VAL A 268 17.26 20.15 -6.84
N SER A 269 17.40 21.45 -7.12
CA SER A 269 17.57 22.45 -6.05
C SER A 269 16.39 22.41 -5.07
N ASN A 270 15.15 22.35 -5.56
CA ASN A 270 13.96 22.25 -4.72
C ASN A 270 13.92 20.96 -3.89
N VAL A 271 14.24 19.81 -4.51
CA VAL A 271 14.28 18.50 -3.82
C VAL A 271 15.33 18.53 -2.71
N LEU A 272 16.54 19.00 -3.00
CA LEU A 272 17.64 19.01 -2.03
C LEU A 272 17.35 19.96 -0.85
N VAL A 273 16.75 21.11 -1.09
CA VAL A 273 16.34 22.04 -0.04
C VAL A 273 15.17 21.50 0.76
N LYS A 274 14.05 21.16 0.11
CA LYS A 274 12.80 20.80 0.79
C LYS A 274 12.81 19.40 1.44
N ARG A 275 13.51 18.43 0.84
CA ARG A 275 13.51 17.03 1.32
C ARG A 275 14.79 16.61 2.07
N TYR A 276 15.89 17.28 1.78
CA TYR A 276 17.19 16.92 2.39
C TYR A 276 17.77 18.04 3.26
N GLY A 277 17.05 19.16 3.41
CA GLY A 277 17.44 20.27 4.29
C GLY A 277 18.79 20.93 3.92
N LYS A 278 19.19 20.84 2.63
CA LYS A 278 20.44 21.43 2.17
C LYS A 278 20.32 22.94 2.02
N ASP A 279 21.42 23.62 2.27
CA ASP A 279 21.54 25.04 1.96
C ASP A 279 21.24 25.31 0.48
N PRO A 280 20.48 26.39 0.13
CA PRO A 280 20.08 26.67 -1.24
C PRO A 280 21.25 26.85 -2.21
N ASP A 281 22.36 27.43 -1.77
CA ASP A 281 23.55 27.63 -2.61
C ASP A 281 24.30 26.31 -2.85
N LEU A 282 24.40 25.46 -1.82
CA LEU A 282 24.94 24.12 -1.97
C LEU A 282 24.04 23.26 -2.87
N ALA A 283 22.73 23.33 -2.72
CA ALA A 283 21.79 22.59 -3.55
C ALA A 283 21.90 22.96 -5.04
N LYS A 284 21.99 24.25 -5.35
CA LYS A 284 22.25 24.74 -6.72
C LYS A 284 23.60 24.27 -7.24
N TYR A 285 24.63 24.30 -6.40
CA TYR A 285 25.96 23.85 -6.76
C TYR A 285 25.98 22.37 -7.13
N ILE A 286 25.41 21.53 -6.29
CA ILE A 286 25.25 20.08 -6.57
C ILE A 286 24.48 19.87 -7.88
N ALA A 287 23.34 20.55 -8.06
CA ALA A 287 22.55 20.45 -9.27
C ALA A 287 23.36 20.81 -10.53
N GLY A 288 24.13 21.90 -10.48
CA GLY A 288 25.03 22.34 -11.55
C GLY A 288 26.07 21.27 -11.90
N ARG A 289 26.82 20.79 -10.93
CA ARG A 289 27.87 19.78 -11.12
C ARG A 289 27.33 18.48 -11.69
N VAL A 290 26.21 17.97 -11.11
CA VAL A 290 25.62 16.72 -11.58
C VAL A 290 25.05 16.88 -13.00
N SER A 291 24.50 18.05 -13.36
CA SER A 291 23.93 18.32 -14.68
C SER A 291 24.95 18.25 -15.82
N GLU A 292 26.25 18.31 -15.51
CA GLU A 292 27.32 18.21 -16.49
C GLU A 292 27.47 16.78 -17.07
N TYR A 293 27.01 15.77 -16.32
CA TYR A 293 27.13 14.37 -16.75
C TYR A 293 25.84 13.53 -16.57
N SER A 294 24.83 14.03 -15.85
CA SER A 294 23.58 13.31 -15.60
C SER A 294 22.43 14.25 -15.31
N LEU A 295 21.23 13.94 -15.84
CA LEU A 295 19.98 14.62 -15.45
C LEU A 295 19.18 13.75 -14.45
N SER A 296 19.85 12.91 -13.69
CA SER A 296 19.22 12.06 -12.68
C SER A 296 19.13 12.75 -11.33
N VAL A 297 17.92 12.97 -10.84
CA VAL A 297 17.68 13.47 -9.48
C VAL A 297 18.32 12.55 -8.43
N ARG A 298 18.33 11.21 -8.67
CA ARG A 298 18.94 10.24 -7.77
C ARG A 298 20.45 10.45 -7.59
N GLU A 299 21.16 10.86 -8.65
CA GLU A 299 22.59 11.19 -8.56
C GLU A 299 22.80 12.41 -7.67
N ALA A 300 22.06 13.49 -7.87
CA ALA A 300 22.17 14.68 -7.03
C ALA A 300 21.85 14.39 -5.55
N VAL A 301 20.87 13.52 -5.29
CA VAL A 301 20.54 13.07 -3.92
C VAL A 301 21.71 12.29 -3.28
N ARG A 302 22.47 11.50 -4.05
CA ARG A 302 23.67 10.83 -3.54
C ARG A 302 24.72 11.83 -3.04
N TYR A 303 24.99 12.89 -3.82
CA TYR A 303 25.85 13.98 -3.38
C TYR A 303 25.34 14.63 -2.11
N ALA A 304 24.06 14.95 -2.06
CA ALA A 304 23.47 15.60 -0.90
C ALA A 304 23.56 14.74 0.38
N LYS A 305 23.55 13.41 0.26
CA LYS A 305 23.71 12.51 1.42
C LYS A 305 25.13 12.47 1.96
N ILE A 306 26.14 12.75 1.13
CA ILE A 306 27.56 12.65 1.48
C ILE A 306 28.15 14.03 1.78
N CYS A 307 27.84 15.04 0.97
CA CYS A 307 28.47 16.35 1.02
C CYS A 307 27.65 17.37 1.81
N ASN A 308 28.36 18.16 2.63
CA ASN A 308 27.83 19.32 3.33
C ASN A 308 28.44 20.65 2.87
N ASP A 309 29.44 20.61 1.97
CA ASP A 309 30.12 21.76 1.41
C ASP A 309 30.48 21.55 -0.06
N LYS A 310 30.89 22.61 -0.73
CA LYS A 310 31.26 22.62 -2.16
C LYS A 310 32.55 21.85 -2.45
N GLN A 311 33.48 21.85 -1.51
CA GLN A 311 34.76 21.16 -1.67
C GLN A 311 34.53 19.64 -1.79
N CYS A 312 33.73 19.06 -0.89
CA CYS A 312 33.33 17.65 -0.97
C CYS A 312 32.65 17.31 -2.31
N VAL A 313 31.79 18.22 -2.83
CA VAL A 313 31.14 18.02 -4.14
C VAL A 313 32.16 17.94 -5.26
N ASP A 314 33.20 18.83 -5.27
CA ASP A 314 34.22 18.84 -6.30
C ASP A 314 35.15 17.62 -6.20
N GLU A 315 35.48 17.17 -5.01
CA GLU A 315 36.30 15.97 -4.78
C GLU A 315 35.60 14.72 -5.34
N ILE A 316 34.32 14.54 -5.01
CA ILE A 316 33.51 13.42 -5.52
C ILE A 316 33.32 13.54 -7.04
N TYR A 317 32.99 14.73 -7.55
CA TYR A 317 32.86 14.99 -8.97
C TYR A 317 34.11 14.61 -9.74
N SER A 318 35.28 15.09 -9.31
CA SER A 318 36.56 14.81 -9.95
C SER A 318 36.88 13.31 -9.95
N SER A 319 36.59 12.63 -8.84
CA SER A 319 36.77 11.19 -8.74
C SER A 319 35.83 10.42 -9.67
N LEU A 320 34.58 10.79 -9.72
CA LEU A 320 33.56 10.09 -10.56
C LEU A 320 33.79 10.30 -12.05
N VAL A 321 34.15 11.51 -12.48
CA VAL A 321 34.36 11.81 -13.91
C VAL A 321 35.48 10.93 -14.51
N ASN A 322 36.49 10.61 -13.72
CA ASN A 322 37.60 9.73 -14.14
C ASN A 322 37.17 8.27 -14.36
N TYR A 323 36.04 7.83 -13.74
CA TYR A 323 35.54 6.46 -13.81
C TYR A 323 34.16 6.31 -14.53
N ILE A 324 33.55 7.43 -14.97
CA ILE A 324 32.31 7.36 -15.73
C ILE A 324 32.60 6.77 -17.12
N ALA A 325 31.99 5.63 -17.40
CA ALA A 325 32.11 5.00 -18.72
C ALA A 325 31.63 5.94 -19.84
N PRO A 326 32.34 6.00 -21.00
CA PRO A 326 31.98 6.89 -22.13
C PRO A 326 30.55 6.76 -22.62
N THR A 327 29.89 5.64 -22.38
CA THR A 327 28.49 5.36 -22.74
C THR A 327 27.48 6.26 -22.00
N LYS A 328 27.80 6.83 -20.83
CA LYS A 328 26.93 7.80 -20.15
C LYS A 328 27.05 9.21 -20.71
N VAL A 329 28.20 9.54 -21.29
CA VAL A 329 28.46 10.87 -21.84
C VAL A 329 27.82 11.03 -23.25
N HIS A 330 27.62 9.95 -24.00
CA HIS A 330 27.04 9.97 -25.34
C HIS A 330 25.51 10.07 -25.41
N LEU A 331 24.80 9.90 -24.30
CA LEU A 331 23.34 10.07 -24.23
C LEU A 331 22.89 11.53 -24.10
N MET A 332 23.82 12.47 -24.13
CA MET A 332 23.57 13.91 -23.93
C MET A 332 23.97 14.82 -25.11
N ARG A 333 24.32 14.24 -26.27
CA ARG A 333 24.50 14.98 -27.52
C ARG A 333 23.32 14.83 -28.46
#